data_99538348708c4eb9637e77af0ee9f118
#
_entry.id   99538348708c4eb9637e77af0ee9f118
#
_cell.length_a   1.000
_cell.length_b   1.000
_cell.length_c   1.000
_cell.angle_alpha   90.00
_cell.angle_beta   90.00
_cell.angle_gamma   90.00
#
_symmetry.space_group_name_H-M   'P 1'
#
loop_
_entity.id
_entity.type
_entity.pdbx_description
1 polymer ?
#
loop_
_entity_poly.entity_id
_entity_poly.type
_entity_poly.pdbx_seq_one_letter_code
_entity_poly.pdbx_strand_id
1 'polypeptide(L)'
;MKKYILLLLISFQGLLAQVQFEAKVSRNSLGLNERLRVDFIMNVDGDNFVQPNFEGFRVIAGPSQQISQSWINGRSSFEKIYSYFLLPLQKGNLVIKQAVIEFNGQLYKTAPIRVTVTNPVQQQADP
;
A
#
# COMPACT_ATOMS: atom_id res chain seq x y z
N MET A 1 29.42 -41.52 28.85
CA MET A 1 29.66 -40.08 28.63
C MET A 1 28.70 -39.56 27.59
N LYS A 2 27.83 -38.73 28.04
CA LYS A 2 26.79 -38.18 27.20
C LYS A 2 27.36 -37.06 26.37
N LYS A 3 27.56 -37.32 25.11
CA LYS A 3 27.82 -36.27 24.17
C LYS A 3 26.51 -35.53 23.94
N TYR A 4 26.39 -34.42 24.57
CA TYR A 4 25.38 -33.48 24.16
C TYR A 4 25.83 -32.94 22.82
N ILE A 5 25.35 -33.55 21.77
CA ILE A 5 25.27 -32.87 20.53
C ILE A 5 24.22 -31.81 20.77
N LEU A 6 24.67 -30.66 21.21
CA LEU A 6 23.91 -29.50 21.00
C LEU A 6 23.76 -29.45 19.50
N LEU A 7 22.70 -30.02 19.01
CA LEU A 7 22.17 -29.65 17.74
C LEU A 7 21.82 -28.18 17.90
N LEU A 8 22.83 -27.38 17.68
CA LEU A 8 22.58 -26.00 17.31
C LEU A 8 21.81 -26.13 16.02
N LEU A 9 20.52 -26.34 16.14
CA LEU A 9 19.58 -25.98 15.13
C LEU A 9 19.72 -24.48 15.02
N ILE A 10 20.78 -24.09 14.34
CA ILE A 10 20.76 -22.83 13.66
C ILE A 10 19.60 -23.02 12.71
N SER A 11 18.42 -22.66 13.21
CA SER A 11 17.36 -22.36 12.31
C SER A 11 17.92 -21.23 11.49
N PHE A 12 18.49 -21.60 10.36
CA PHE A 12 18.74 -20.67 9.29
C PHE A 12 17.35 -20.21 8.87
N GLN A 13 16.82 -19.32 9.68
CA GLN A 13 15.77 -18.46 9.24
C GLN A 13 16.46 -17.57 8.24
N GLY A 14 16.54 -18.07 7.01
CA GLY A 14 16.99 -17.25 5.94
C GLY A 14 16.23 -15.95 6.09
N LEU A 15 16.95 -14.85 6.09
CA LEU A 15 16.39 -13.53 5.96
C LEU A 15 15.74 -13.45 4.58
N LEU A 16 14.67 -14.23 4.40
CA LEU A 16 13.77 -14.03 3.30
C LEU A 16 13.13 -12.69 3.56
N ALA A 17 13.46 -11.74 2.70
CA ALA A 17 12.81 -10.45 2.71
C ALA A 17 11.31 -10.71 2.76
N GLN A 18 10.70 -10.33 3.85
CA GLN A 18 9.29 -10.50 4.08
C GLN A 18 8.54 -9.70 3.02
N VAL A 19 7.56 -10.32 2.39
CA VAL A 19 6.69 -9.60 1.45
C VAL A 19 5.94 -8.53 2.22
N GLN A 20 6.06 -7.30 1.76
CA GLN A 20 5.32 -6.17 2.30
C GLN A 20 4.42 -5.62 1.22
N PHE A 21 3.15 -5.48 1.54
CA PHE A 21 2.16 -4.88 0.67
C PHE A 21 1.29 -3.97 1.51
N GLU A 22 1.38 -2.67 1.26
CA GLU A 22 0.79 -1.64 2.08
C GLU A 22 0.03 -0.63 1.24
N ALA A 23 -1.04 -0.10 1.81
CA ALA A 23 -1.74 1.05 1.26
C ALA A 23 -1.37 2.29 2.09
N LYS A 24 -1.15 3.40 1.41
CA LYS A 24 -0.92 4.70 2.04
C LYS A 24 -1.81 5.74 1.41
N VAL A 25 -2.27 6.67 2.23
CA VAL A 25 -3.07 7.80 1.77
C VAL A 25 -2.32 9.10 2.05
N SER A 26 -2.55 10.09 1.20
CA SER A 26 -1.90 11.40 1.34
C SER A 26 -2.36 12.15 2.59
N ARG A 27 -3.56 11.85 3.08
CA ARG A 27 -4.13 12.43 4.29
C ARG A 27 -5.24 11.54 4.83
N ASN A 28 -5.48 11.55 6.13
CA ASN A 28 -6.54 10.76 6.76
C ASN A 28 -7.85 11.55 6.90
N SER A 29 -7.81 12.86 6.69
CA SER A 29 -8.95 13.75 6.75
C SER A 29 -8.87 14.74 5.61
N LEU A 30 -9.98 14.97 4.93
CA LEU A 30 -10.03 15.92 3.81
C LEU A 30 -11.44 16.48 3.66
N GLY A 31 -11.51 17.61 2.98
CA GLY A 31 -12.80 18.19 2.60
C GLY A 31 -13.39 17.50 1.38
N LEU A 32 -14.70 17.60 1.23
CA LEU A 32 -15.44 16.98 0.12
C LEU A 32 -14.93 17.40 -1.25
N ASN A 33 -14.31 18.58 -1.37
CA ASN A 33 -13.77 19.12 -2.60
C ASN A 33 -12.27 18.87 -2.78
N GLU A 34 -11.66 18.08 -1.91
CA GLU A 34 -10.23 17.80 -1.97
C GLU A 34 -9.95 16.43 -2.56
N ARG A 35 -8.78 16.30 -3.21
CA ARG A 35 -8.33 15.05 -3.78
C ARG A 35 -7.57 14.23 -2.74
N LEU A 36 -7.75 12.93 -2.81
CA LEU A 36 -7.00 11.98 -2.01
C LEU A 36 -6.11 11.16 -2.94
N ARG A 37 -4.83 11.12 -2.65
CA ARG A 37 -3.93 10.18 -3.32
C ARG A 37 -3.84 8.90 -2.50
N VAL A 38 -4.00 7.77 -3.16
CA VAL A 38 -3.84 6.44 -2.56
C VAL A 38 -2.75 5.71 -3.31
N ASP A 39 -1.75 5.22 -2.58
CA ASP A 39 -0.65 4.43 -3.11
C ASP A 39 -0.73 3.02 -2.55
N PHE A 40 -0.63 2.02 -3.42
CA PHE A 40 -0.48 0.63 -3.05
C PHE A 40 0.96 0.24 -3.36
N ILE A 41 1.73 -0.05 -2.32
CA ILE A 41 3.18 -0.18 -2.37
C ILE A 41 3.57 -1.62 -2.05
N MET A 42 4.33 -2.25 -2.93
CA MET A 42 4.82 -3.61 -2.73
C MET A 42 6.33 -3.66 -2.91
N ASN A 43 6.99 -4.49 -2.11
CA ASN A 43 8.44 -4.71 -2.18
C ASN A 43 8.83 -5.90 -3.05
N VAL A 44 7.87 -6.49 -3.74
CA VAL A 44 8.04 -7.60 -4.67
C VAL A 44 7.27 -7.29 -5.94
N ASP A 45 7.63 -7.94 -7.03
CA ASP A 45 6.89 -7.83 -8.29
C ASP A 45 5.67 -8.74 -8.26
N GLY A 46 4.67 -8.34 -7.48
CA GLY A 46 3.43 -9.08 -7.34
C GLY A 46 2.60 -9.06 -8.62
N ASP A 47 1.91 -10.16 -8.87
CA ASP A 47 1.05 -10.34 -10.03
C ASP A 47 -0.41 -10.14 -9.66
N ASN A 48 -1.25 -10.01 -10.67
CA ASN A 48 -2.71 -10.01 -10.51
C ASN A 48 -3.19 -8.99 -9.48
N PHE A 49 -2.68 -7.77 -9.59
CA PHE A 49 -3.12 -6.69 -8.71
C PHE A 49 -4.61 -6.44 -8.91
N VAL A 50 -5.35 -6.53 -7.80
CA VAL A 50 -6.77 -6.22 -7.76
C VAL A 50 -6.96 -4.99 -6.89
N GLN A 51 -7.38 -3.89 -7.51
CA GLN A 51 -7.70 -2.67 -6.77
C GLN A 51 -8.94 -2.89 -5.92
N PRO A 52 -9.06 -2.18 -4.78
CA PRO A 52 -10.27 -2.26 -4.01
C PRO A 52 -11.43 -1.60 -4.75
N ASN A 53 -12.64 -1.96 -4.35
CA ASN A 53 -13.78 -1.14 -4.68
C ASN A 53 -13.66 0.17 -3.89
N PHE A 54 -13.50 1.29 -4.59
CA PHE A 54 -13.39 2.62 -3.98
C PHE A 54 -14.79 3.17 -3.65
N GLU A 55 -15.54 2.41 -2.87
CA GLU A 55 -16.89 2.80 -2.47
C GLU A 55 -16.86 4.13 -1.72
N GLY A 56 -17.71 5.07 -2.12
CA GLY A 56 -17.75 6.42 -1.56
C GLY A 56 -16.81 7.40 -2.23
N PHE A 57 -16.01 6.93 -3.19
CA PHE A 57 -15.05 7.77 -3.94
C PHE A 57 -15.25 7.61 -5.44
N ARG A 58 -14.87 8.64 -6.16
CA ARG A 58 -14.73 8.58 -7.61
C ARG A 58 -13.26 8.60 -7.98
N VAL A 59 -12.82 7.64 -8.78
CA VAL A 59 -11.46 7.61 -9.30
C VAL A 59 -11.35 8.66 -10.41
N ILE A 60 -10.50 9.67 -10.21
CA ILE A 60 -10.30 10.73 -11.18
C ILE A 60 -9.01 10.56 -11.98
N ALA A 61 -8.08 9.76 -11.49
CA ALA A 61 -6.86 9.40 -12.21
C ALA A 61 -6.31 8.10 -11.65
N GLY A 62 -5.64 7.34 -12.52
CA GLY A 62 -4.99 6.09 -12.17
C GLY A 62 -5.66 4.86 -12.75
N PRO A 63 -5.03 3.69 -12.57
CA PRO A 63 -3.78 3.52 -11.86
C PRO A 63 -2.59 4.07 -12.65
N SER A 64 -1.66 4.70 -11.96
CA SER A 64 -0.33 4.94 -12.48
C SER A 64 0.64 4.00 -11.78
N GLN A 65 1.54 3.42 -12.54
CA GLN A 65 2.47 2.42 -12.05
C GLN A 65 3.87 3.01 -12.02
N GLN A 66 4.56 2.83 -10.90
CA GLN A 66 5.95 3.23 -10.74
C GLN A 66 6.74 2.04 -10.22
N ILE A 67 7.87 1.75 -10.87
CA ILE A 67 8.77 0.69 -10.44
C ILE A 67 10.13 1.32 -10.18
N SER A 68 10.68 1.05 -9.01
CA SER A 68 12.05 1.42 -8.67
C SER A 68 12.82 0.19 -8.22
N GLN A 69 14.06 0.10 -8.69
CA GLN A 69 14.99 -0.91 -8.25
C GLN A 69 16.31 -0.24 -7.93
N SER A 70 16.87 -0.53 -6.77
CA SER A 70 18.13 0.06 -6.36
C SER A 70 19.08 -1.00 -5.83
N TRP A 71 20.39 -0.72 -5.99
CA TRP A 71 21.49 -1.55 -5.52
C TRP A 71 22.34 -0.67 -4.60
N ILE A 72 22.37 -1.00 -3.33
CA ILE A 72 23.18 -0.27 -2.35
C ILE A 72 23.98 -1.31 -1.57
N ASN A 73 25.31 -1.22 -1.63
CA ASN A 73 26.21 -2.12 -0.91
C ASN A 73 25.92 -3.60 -1.15
N GLY A 74 25.66 -3.98 -2.42
CA GLY A 74 25.38 -5.35 -2.78
C GLY A 74 23.96 -5.84 -2.43
N ARG A 75 23.14 -4.96 -1.88
CA ARG A 75 21.73 -5.26 -1.59
C ARG A 75 20.84 -4.65 -2.63
N SER A 76 19.98 -5.46 -3.22
CA SER A 76 18.94 -4.96 -4.11
C SER A 76 17.67 -4.68 -3.33
N SER A 77 17.02 -3.58 -3.67
CA SER A 77 15.68 -3.29 -3.19
C SER A 77 14.76 -3.06 -4.38
N PHE A 78 13.53 -3.52 -4.24
CA PHE A 78 12.50 -3.41 -5.26
C PHE A 78 11.28 -2.74 -4.66
N GLU A 79 10.70 -1.82 -5.41
CA GLU A 79 9.44 -1.18 -5.02
C GLU A 79 8.58 -0.98 -6.26
N LYS A 80 7.33 -1.39 -6.15
CA LYS A 80 6.32 -1.16 -7.17
C LYS A 80 5.13 -0.49 -6.53
N ILE A 81 4.67 0.60 -7.14
CA ILE A 81 3.59 1.41 -6.59
C ILE A 81 2.50 1.56 -7.63
N TYR A 82 1.26 1.29 -7.23
CA TYR A 82 0.07 1.68 -7.97
C TYR A 82 -0.56 2.87 -7.28
N SER A 83 -0.74 3.97 -8.00
CA SER A 83 -1.26 5.23 -7.45
C SER A 83 -2.58 5.60 -8.10
N TYR A 84 -3.50 6.08 -7.27
CA TYR A 84 -4.80 6.56 -7.67
C TYR A 84 -5.05 7.93 -7.08
N PHE A 85 -5.79 8.77 -7.80
CA PHE A 85 -6.37 9.98 -7.26
C PHE A 85 -7.88 9.83 -7.18
N LEU A 86 -8.42 10.13 -6.02
CA LEU A 86 -9.82 9.96 -5.70
C LEU A 86 -10.44 11.29 -5.28
N LEU A 87 -11.73 11.46 -5.60
CA LEU A 87 -12.57 12.49 -5.00
C LEU A 87 -13.62 11.82 -4.14
N PRO A 88 -13.83 12.29 -2.90
CA PRO A 88 -14.92 11.75 -2.10
C PRO A 88 -16.27 12.15 -2.70
N LEU A 89 -17.23 11.25 -2.60
CA LEU A 89 -18.60 11.47 -3.07
C LEU A 89 -19.54 11.87 -1.94
N GLN A 90 -19.14 11.65 -0.71
CA GLN A 90 -19.96 11.89 0.46
C GLN A 90 -19.09 12.22 1.67
N LYS A 91 -19.68 12.91 2.63
CA LYS A 91 -19.05 13.18 3.92
C LYS A 91 -19.18 11.97 4.84
N GLY A 92 -18.34 11.93 5.85
CA GLY A 92 -18.34 10.90 6.88
C GLY A 92 -17.07 10.08 6.88
N ASN A 93 -17.12 8.95 7.55
CA ASN A 93 -16.01 8.02 7.61
C ASN A 93 -16.11 7.03 6.45
N LEU A 94 -15.19 7.15 5.53
CA LEU A 94 -15.07 6.24 4.39
C LEU A 94 -13.89 5.30 4.62
N VAL A 95 -13.92 4.15 3.95
CA VAL A 95 -12.85 3.16 4.08
C VAL A 95 -12.28 2.86 2.71
N ILE A 96 -10.96 2.99 2.57
CA ILE A 96 -10.24 2.41 1.45
C ILE A 96 -10.06 0.94 1.78
N LYS A 97 -10.77 0.09 1.06
CA LYS A 97 -10.75 -1.35 1.28
C LYS A 97 -9.43 -1.95 0.83
N GLN A 98 -9.24 -3.23 1.10
CA GLN A 98 -8.02 -3.95 0.76
C GLN A 98 -7.82 -4.06 -0.76
N ALA A 99 -6.56 -3.92 -1.19
CA ALA A 99 -6.09 -4.39 -2.48
C ALA A 99 -5.44 -5.76 -2.30
N VAL A 100 -5.30 -6.50 -3.38
CA VAL A 100 -4.76 -7.86 -3.36
C VAL A 100 -3.71 -8.00 -4.44
N ILE A 101 -2.63 -8.69 -4.14
CA ILE A 101 -1.65 -9.19 -5.11
C ILE A 101 -1.41 -10.67 -4.88
N GLU A 102 -0.86 -11.32 -5.90
CA GLU A 102 -0.39 -12.69 -5.81
C GLU A 102 1.12 -12.71 -6.02
N PHE A 103 1.82 -13.40 -5.14
CA PHE A 103 3.26 -13.57 -5.26
C PHE A 103 3.66 -14.96 -4.79
N ASN A 104 4.38 -15.72 -5.65
CA ASN A 104 4.78 -17.10 -5.37
C ASN A 104 3.60 -18.00 -4.93
N GLY A 105 2.45 -17.83 -5.58
CA GLY A 105 1.26 -18.63 -5.29
C GLY A 105 0.51 -18.24 -4.03
N GLN A 106 0.91 -17.17 -3.35
CA GLN A 106 0.24 -16.68 -2.15
C GLN A 106 -0.41 -15.33 -2.40
N LEU A 107 -1.55 -15.10 -1.76
CA LEU A 107 -2.25 -13.83 -1.81
C LEU A 107 -1.83 -12.94 -0.64
N TYR A 108 -1.57 -11.68 -0.96
CA TYR A 108 -1.26 -10.64 0.02
C TYR A 108 -2.26 -9.52 -0.12
N LYS A 109 -2.69 -8.97 1.00
CA LYS A 109 -3.74 -7.95 1.06
C LYS A 109 -3.25 -6.76 1.86
N THR A 110 -3.67 -5.57 1.44
CA THR A 110 -3.41 -4.36 2.21
C THR A 110 -4.43 -4.23 3.34
N ALA A 111 -4.01 -3.60 4.43
CA ALA A 111 -4.93 -3.25 5.50
C ALA A 111 -5.87 -2.14 5.05
N PRO A 112 -7.16 -2.20 5.40
CA PRO A 112 -8.08 -1.10 5.11
C PRO A 112 -7.66 0.19 5.82
N ILE A 113 -7.94 1.34 5.19
CA ILE A 113 -7.61 2.64 5.74
C ILE A 113 -8.90 3.46 5.89
N ARG A 114 -9.11 4.00 7.08
CA ARG A 114 -10.22 4.90 7.35
C ARG A 114 -9.84 6.32 6.95
N VAL A 115 -10.74 6.98 6.23
CA VAL A 115 -10.59 8.37 5.80
C VAL A 115 -11.82 9.14 6.24
N THR A 116 -11.62 10.28 6.91
CA THR A 116 -12.71 11.15 7.34
C THR A 116 -12.89 12.28 6.32
N VAL A 117 -14.10 12.40 5.80
CA VAL A 117 -14.46 13.45 4.83
C VAL A 117 -15.37 14.47 5.52
N THR A 118 -14.93 15.72 5.50
CA THR A 118 -15.63 16.85 6.12
C THR A 118 -16.25 17.75 5.06
N ASN A 119 -16.82 18.85 5.51
CA ASN A 119 -17.35 19.87 4.61
C ASN A 119 -16.28 20.34 3.63
N PRO A 120 -16.68 20.86 2.45
CA PRO A 120 -15.73 21.46 1.54
C PRO A 120 -14.88 22.52 2.23
N VAL A 121 -13.58 22.49 1.94
CA VAL A 121 -12.66 23.50 2.47
C VAL A 121 -12.65 24.70 1.55
N GLN A 122 -12.43 25.88 2.14
CA GLN A 122 -12.22 27.09 1.36
C GLN A 122 -10.86 26.99 0.69
N GLN A 123 -10.87 27.01 -0.64
CA GLN A 123 -9.64 27.20 -1.37
C GLN A 123 -9.28 28.67 -1.30
N GLN A 124 -8.05 28.95 -0.82
CA GLN A 124 -7.53 30.30 -0.93
C GLN A 124 -7.49 30.68 -2.40
N ALA A 125 -8.30 31.67 -2.78
CA ALA A 125 -8.11 32.30 -4.06
C ALA A 125 -6.73 32.95 -4.05
N ASP A 126 -5.90 32.59 -5.01
CA ASP A 126 -4.63 33.29 -5.20
C ASP A 126 -4.91 34.77 -5.38
N PRO A 127 -4.17 35.65 -4.69
CA PRO A 127 -4.34 37.09 -4.86
C PRO A 127 -4.02 37.51 -6.28
#